data_0f28b21248457acfacc9f3b02677e36d
#
_entry.id   0f28b21248457acfacc9f3b02677e36d
#
_cell.length_a   1.000
_cell.length_b   1.000
_cell.length_c   1.000
_cell.angle_alpha   90.00
_cell.angle_beta   90.00
_cell.angle_gamma   90.00
#
_symmetry.space_group_name_H-M   'P 1'
#
loop_
_entity.id
_entity.type
_entity.pdbx_description
1 polymer ?
#
loop_
_entity_poly.entity_id
_entity_poly.type
_entity_poly.pdbx_seq_one_letter_code
_entity_poly.pdbx_strand_id
1 'polypeptide(L)'
;MPSLRELESSFGRALLGDADDALLDLIEGDGLAPAARLRIYRNHVLVTLTDALEATYPVVCRLVDARFFRYAADRYIPAHPPAVPCLFEYGESFAGFLAAFDPCRHLEYLPDVARLEWAINRALHADDAAALDAARLGEVPADRIGDVTLALHPSVSFLSSPWPVDRIW
;
A
#
# COMPACT_ATOMS: atom_id res chain seq x y z
N MET A 1 0.90 -10.89 -33.87
CA MET A 1 0.58 -11.27 -32.48
C MET A 1 1.31 -10.28 -31.55
N PRO A 2 0.66 -9.75 -30.51
CA PRO A 2 1.35 -8.90 -29.55
C PRO A 2 2.44 -9.71 -28.81
N SER A 3 3.49 -9.04 -28.39
CA SER A 3 4.50 -9.63 -27.51
C SER A 3 3.92 -9.93 -26.13
N LEU A 4 4.55 -10.82 -25.36
CA LEU A 4 4.11 -11.14 -23.99
C LEU A 4 4.00 -9.88 -23.11
N ARG A 5 4.99 -8.99 -23.21
CA ARG A 5 5.00 -7.72 -22.46
C ARG A 5 3.82 -6.79 -22.82
N GLU A 6 3.47 -6.71 -24.10
CA GLU A 6 2.30 -5.93 -24.56
C GLU A 6 1.00 -6.55 -24.04
N LEU A 7 0.91 -7.89 -24.07
CA LEU A 7 -0.24 -8.61 -23.54
C LEU A 7 -0.41 -8.41 -22.02
N GLU A 8 0.65 -8.56 -21.24
CA GLU A 8 0.67 -8.32 -19.80
C GLU A 8 0.27 -6.88 -19.47
N SER A 9 0.80 -5.90 -20.19
CA SER A 9 0.47 -4.49 -20.02
C SER A 9 -1.01 -4.20 -20.34
N SER A 10 -1.54 -4.75 -21.43
CA SER A 10 -2.95 -4.58 -21.83
C SER A 10 -3.87 -5.26 -20.84
N PHE A 11 -3.53 -6.45 -20.39
CA PHE A 11 -4.30 -7.18 -19.36
C PHE A 11 -4.31 -6.44 -18.03
N GLY A 12 -3.15 -5.95 -17.56
CA GLY A 12 -3.06 -5.17 -16.32
C GLY A 12 -3.92 -3.90 -16.36
N ARG A 13 -3.93 -3.17 -17.49
CA ARG A 13 -4.80 -2.00 -17.68
C ARG A 13 -6.28 -2.40 -17.67
N ALA A 14 -6.62 -3.50 -18.32
CA ALA A 14 -7.99 -3.99 -18.39
C ALA A 14 -8.54 -4.45 -17.02
N LEU A 15 -7.68 -4.88 -16.12
CA LEU A 15 -8.08 -5.26 -14.74
C LEU A 15 -8.47 -4.05 -13.87
N LEU A 16 -7.93 -2.86 -14.15
CA LEU A 16 -8.16 -1.64 -13.36
C LEU A 16 -8.95 -0.56 -14.13
N GLY A 17 -9.16 -0.75 -15.42
CA GLY A 17 -9.85 0.17 -16.31
C GLY A 17 -10.78 -0.56 -17.28
N ASP A 18 -11.00 0.04 -18.42
CA ASP A 18 -11.79 -0.58 -19.50
C ASP A 18 -10.87 -1.45 -20.36
N ALA A 19 -11.36 -2.65 -20.70
CA ALA A 19 -10.74 -3.53 -21.67
C ALA A 19 -10.99 -2.99 -23.08
N ASP A 20 -9.97 -3.03 -23.93
CA ASP A 20 -10.17 -2.81 -25.37
C ASP A 20 -10.64 -4.10 -26.06
N ASP A 21 -11.31 -3.96 -27.19
CA ASP A 21 -11.84 -5.09 -27.96
C ASP A 21 -10.71 -6.03 -28.42
N ALA A 22 -9.51 -5.50 -28.71
CA ALA A 22 -8.35 -6.29 -29.13
C ALA A 22 -7.87 -7.26 -28.06
N LEU A 23 -7.98 -6.89 -26.78
CA LEU A 23 -7.68 -7.81 -25.68
C LEU A 23 -8.76 -8.89 -25.54
N LEU A 24 -10.04 -8.51 -25.70
CA LEU A 24 -11.15 -9.48 -25.60
C LEU A 24 -11.07 -10.56 -26.68
N ASP A 25 -10.61 -10.21 -27.88
CA ASP A 25 -10.42 -11.17 -28.98
C ASP A 25 -9.30 -12.20 -28.72
N LEU A 26 -8.38 -11.91 -27.79
CA LEU A 26 -7.29 -12.81 -27.39
C LEU A 26 -7.70 -13.76 -26.24
N ILE A 27 -8.84 -13.52 -25.60
CA ILE A 27 -9.31 -14.36 -24.49
C ILE A 27 -10.14 -15.51 -25.05
N GLU A 28 -9.65 -16.74 -24.90
CA GLU A 28 -10.42 -17.94 -25.27
C GLU A 28 -11.69 -18.09 -24.42
N GLY A 29 -12.80 -18.26 -25.10
CA GLY A 29 -14.10 -18.52 -24.48
C GLY A 29 -14.29 -20.01 -24.24
N ASP A 30 -14.13 -20.44 -22.99
CA ASP A 30 -14.44 -21.79 -22.53
C ASP A 30 -15.82 -21.78 -21.84
N GLY A 31 -16.88 -21.70 -22.64
CA GLY A 31 -18.26 -21.63 -22.15
C GLY A 31 -18.69 -20.31 -21.51
N LEU A 32 -17.77 -19.35 -21.32
CA LEU A 32 -18.01 -18.02 -20.77
C LEU A 32 -17.52 -16.96 -21.76
N ALA A 33 -18.32 -15.92 -22.01
CA ALA A 33 -17.92 -14.81 -22.86
C ALA A 33 -16.63 -14.13 -22.33
N PRO A 34 -15.66 -13.75 -23.21
CA PRO A 34 -14.40 -13.12 -22.81
C PRO A 34 -14.58 -11.95 -21.84
N ALA A 35 -15.49 -11.04 -22.11
CA ALA A 35 -15.79 -9.90 -21.23
C ALA A 35 -16.30 -10.32 -19.84
N ALA A 36 -17.08 -11.39 -19.75
CA ALA A 36 -17.56 -11.92 -18.47
C ALA A 36 -16.40 -12.58 -17.67
N ARG A 37 -15.49 -13.28 -18.35
CA ARG A 37 -14.29 -13.85 -17.76
C ARG A 37 -13.37 -12.75 -17.21
N LEU A 38 -13.09 -11.73 -18.00
CA LEU A 38 -12.28 -10.60 -17.58
C LEU A 38 -12.86 -9.88 -16.36
N ARG A 39 -14.21 -9.72 -16.32
CA ARG A 39 -14.91 -9.12 -15.18
C ARG A 39 -14.71 -9.90 -13.87
N ILE A 40 -14.64 -11.24 -13.94
CA ILE A 40 -14.35 -12.07 -12.76
C ILE A 40 -12.97 -11.77 -12.23
N TYR A 41 -11.93 -11.72 -13.11
CA TYR A 41 -10.57 -11.37 -12.72
C TYR A 41 -10.48 -9.95 -12.15
N ARG A 42 -11.14 -8.99 -12.79
CA ARG A 42 -11.21 -7.61 -12.30
C ARG A 42 -11.81 -7.54 -10.89
N ASN A 43 -12.93 -8.18 -10.67
CA ASN A 43 -13.56 -8.23 -9.34
C ASN A 43 -12.62 -8.86 -8.31
N HIS A 44 -11.94 -9.95 -8.66
CA HIS A 44 -10.99 -10.60 -7.77
C HIS A 44 -9.82 -9.68 -7.41
N VAL A 45 -9.23 -8.98 -8.38
CA VAL A 45 -8.15 -8.01 -8.13
C VAL A 45 -8.63 -6.87 -7.23
N LEU A 46 -9.81 -6.28 -7.50
CA LEU A 46 -10.36 -5.20 -6.68
C LEU A 46 -10.63 -5.65 -5.25
N VAL A 47 -11.20 -6.84 -5.05
CA VAL A 47 -11.42 -7.42 -3.71
C VAL A 47 -10.08 -7.64 -3.01
N THR A 48 -9.11 -8.28 -3.67
CA THR A 48 -7.79 -8.56 -3.08
C THR A 48 -7.05 -7.28 -2.67
N LEU A 49 -7.08 -6.24 -3.50
CA LEU A 49 -6.43 -4.95 -3.18
C LEU A 49 -7.19 -4.20 -2.08
N THR A 50 -8.52 -4.29 -2.03
CA THR A 50 -9.32 -3.71 -0.96
C THR A 50 -9.02 -4.41 0.37
N ASP A 51 -8.98 -5.75 0.39
CA ASP A 51 -8.65 -6.54 1.58
C ASP A 51 -7.22 -6.23 2.07
N ALA A 52 -6.27 -6.03 1.15
CA ALA A 52 -4.91 -5.62 1.51
C ALA A 52 -4.88 -4.22 2.16
N LEU A 53 -5.67 -3.27 1.65
CA LEU A 53 -5.82 -1.95 2.28
C LEU A 53 -6.51 -2.06 3.65
N GLU A 54 -7.58 -2.85 3.79
CA GLU A 54 -8.26 -3.07 5.08
C GLU A 54 -7.31 -3.70 6.12
N ALA A 55 -6.44 -4.63 5.68
CA ALA A 55 -5.44 -5.25 6.55
C ALA A 55 -4.33 -4.27 6.99
N THR A 56 -3.93 -3.36 6.11
CA THR A 56 -2.90 -2.35 6.38
C THR A 56 -3.43 -1.19 7.21
N TYR A 57 -4.72 -0.83 7.05
CA TYR A 57 -5.35 0.36 7.64
C TYR A 57 -6.58 0.03 8.52
N PRO A 58 -6.46 -0.91 9.49
CA PRO A 58 -7.61 -1.36 10.29
C PRO A 58 -8.21 -0.25 11.17
N VAL A 59 -7.42 0.71 11.65
CA VAL A 59 -7.93 1.82 12.46
C VAL A 59 -8.63 2.85 11.60
N VAL A 60 -8.05 3.21 10.44
CA VAL A 60 -8.74 4.06 9.46
C VAL A 60 -10.09 3.43 9.10
N CYS A 61 -10.14 2.11 8.81
CA CYS A 61 -11.38 1.41 8.50
C CYS A 61 -12.43 1.53 9.62
N ARG A 62 -12.02 1.40 10.90
CA ARG A 62 -12.92 1.57 12.05
C ARG A 62 -13.42 3.00 12.25
N LEU A 63 -12.56 4.00 11.94
CA LEU A 63 -12.90 5.42 12.12
C LEU A 63 -13.93 5.93 11.10
N VAL A 64 -13.91 5.38 9.88
CA VAL A 64 -14.82 5.80 8.80
C VAL A 64 -15.96 4.82 8.51
N ASP A 65 -15.99 3.67 9.14
CA ASP A 65 -16.74 2.43 8.87
C ASP A 65 -16.32 1.68 7.60
N ALA A 66 -16.58 0.36 7.56
CA ALA A 66 -16.14 -0.53 6.48
C ALA A 66 -16.78 -0.18 5.13
N ARG A 67 -18.01 0.32 5.09
CA ARG A 67 -18.69 0.69 3.85
C ARG A 67 -18.03 1.91 3.22
N PHE A 68 -17.74 2.92 4.02
CA PHE A 68 -17.06 4.12 3.54
C PHE A 68 -15.62 3.81 3.15
N PHE A 69 -14.91 2.97 3.93
CA PHE A 69 -13.55 2.56 3.60
C PHE A 69 -13.49 1.90 2.20
N ARG A 70 -14.40 0.97 1.92
CA ARG A 70 -14.49 0.33 0.59
C ARG A 70 -14.80 1.32 -0.51
N TYR A 71 -15.68 2.28 -0.26
CA TYR A 71 -15.92 3.37 -1.22
C TYR A 71 -14.65 4.18 -1.51
N ALA A 72 -13.84 4.50 -0.49
CA ALA A 72 -12.57 5.19 -0.66
C ALA A 72 -11.56 4.30 -1.43
N ALA A 73 -11.47 3.00 -1.10
CA ALA A 73 -10.63 2.03 -1.80
C ALA A 73 -11.01 1.91 -3.28
N ASP A 74 -12.29 1.85 -3.62
CA ASP A 74 -12.79 1.81 -5.01
C ASP A 74 -12.36 3.03 -5.84
N ARG A 75 -12.13 4.18 -5.19
CA ARG A 75 -11.62 5.40 -5.83
C ARG A 75 -10.10 5.44 -5.89
N TYR A 76 -9.45 4.88 -4.87
CA TYR A 76 -7.99 4.84 -4.78
C TYR A 76 -7.37 3.84 -5.76
N ILE A 77 -7.87 2.61 -5.80
CA ILE A 77 -7.25 1.49 -6.53
C ILE A 77 -7.02 1.79 -8.02
N PRO A 78 -7.99 2.31 -8.79
CA PRO A 78 -7.76 2.60 -10.21
C PRO A 78 -6.75 3.71 -10.46
N ALA A 79 -6.65 4.67 -9.53
CA ALA A 79 -5.71 5.80 -9.63
C ALA A 79 -4.30 5.45 -9.15
N HIS A 80 -4.15 4.40 -8.33
CA HIS A 80 -2.89 3.98 -7.72
C HIS A 80 -2.71 2.46 -7.86
N PRO A 81 -2.47 1.96 -9.09
CA PRO A 81 -2.24 0.55 -9.33
C PRO A 81 -0.99 0.05 -8.59
N PRO A 82 -0.94 -1.24 -8.18
CA PRO A 82 0.25 -1.80 -7.56
C PRO A 82 1.44 -1.73 -8.52
N ALA A 83 2.58 -1.21 -8.02
CA ALA A 83 3.82 -1.11 -8.80
C ALA A 83 4.64 -2.40 -8.78
N VAL A 84 4.45 -3.22 -7.74
CA VAL A 84 5.16 -4.49 -7.50
C VAL A 84 4.16 -5.58 -7.12
N PRO A 85 4.48 -6.86 -7.38
CA PRO A 85 3.61 -8.00 -7.06
C PRO A 85 3.68 -8.36 -5.57
N CYS A 86 3.54 -7.37 -4.68
CA CYS A 86 3.66 -7.55 -3.25
C CYS A 86 2.57 -6.75 -2.52
N LEU A 87 1.64 -7.46 -1.87
CA LEU A 87 0.46 -6.83 -1.26
C LEU A 87 0.79 -6.00 -0.01
N PHE A 88 1.81 -6.36 0.76
CA PHE A 88 2.21 -5.56 1.94
C PHE A 88 2.90 -4.25 1.57
N GLU A 89 3.35 -4.09 0.32
CA GLU A 89 3.87 -2.84 -0.22
C GLU A 89 2.77 -1.98 -0.88
N TYR A 90 1.54 -2.51 -0.97
CA TYR A 90 0.44 -1.79 -1.58
C TYR A 90 -0.24 -0.87 -0.57
N GLY A 91 -0.42 0.39 -0.95
CA GLY A 91 -1.16 1.37 -0.16
C GLY A 91 -0.31 2.55 0.38
N GLU A 92 0.99 2.62 0.14
CA GLU A 92 1.87 3.69 0.63
C GLU A 92 1.29 5.10 0.42
N SER A 93 0.69 5.36 -0.73
CA SER A 93 0.11 6.67 -1.06
C SER A 93 -1.31 6.89 -0.52
N PHE A 94 -1.90 5.91 0.20
CA PHE A 94 -3.28 6.00 0.66
C PHE A 94 -3.52 7.16 1.63
N ALA A 95 -2.58 7.45 2.53
CA ALA A 95 -2.64 8.61 3.41
C ALA A 95 -2.71 9.95 2.63
N GLY A 96 -1.91 10.08 1.58
CA GLY A 96 -1.94 11.24 0.67
C GLY A 96 -3.25 11.35 -0.10
N PHE A 97 -3.79 10.22 -0.55
CA PHE A 97 -5.11 10.18 -1.18
C PHE A 97 -6.21 10.63 -0.20
N LEU A 98 -6.23 10.13 1.04
CA LEU A 98 -7.22 10.52 2.05
C LEU A 98 -7.17 12.03 2.35
N ALA A 99 -5.97 12.63 2.38
CA ALA A 99 -5.80 14.07 2.58
C ALA A 99 -6.43 14.91 1.46
N ALA A 100 -6.44 14.39 0.22
CA ALA A 100 -7.01 15.04 -0.95
C ALA A 100 -8.46 14.63 -1.25
N PHE A 101 -8.98 13.63 -0.54
CA PHE A 101 -10.30 13.05 -0.81
C PHE A 101 -11.39 13.87 -0.12
N ASP A 102 -12.15 14.64 -0.90
CA ASP A 102 -13.18 15.56 -0.40
C ASP A 102 -14.13 14.97 0.66
N PRO A 103 -14.63 13.72 0.54
CA PRO A 103 -15.48 13.12 1.55
C PRO A 103 -14.83 12.96 2.94
N CYS A 104 -13.47 12.94 3.01
CA CYS A 104 -12.71 12.85 4.26
C CYS A 104 -12.28 14.21 4.83
N ARG A 105 -12.58 15.31 4.17
CA ARG A 105 -12.09 16.66 4.52
C ARG A 105 -12.35 17.10 5.95
N HIS A 106 -13.45 16.63 6.53
CA HIS A 106 -13.83 16.93 7.91
C HIS A 106 -13.07 16.07 8.95
N LEU A 107 -12.30 15.07 8.52
CA LEU A 107 -11.50 14.17 9.35
C LEU A 107 -10.01 14.50 9.15
N GLU A 108 -9.59 15.69 9.56
CA GLU A 108 -8.24 16.22 9.31
C GLU A 108 -7.12 15.34 9.89
N TYR A 109 -7.42 14.56 10.94
CA TYR A 109 -6.48 13.62 11.57
C TYR A 109 -6.33 12.29 10.80
N LEU A 110 -7.28 11.95 9.93
CA LEU A 110 -7.35 10.64 9.29
C LEU A 110 -6.11 10.30 8.44
N PRO A 111 -5.56 11.24 7.64
CA PRO A 111 -4.32 11.00 6.91
C PRO A 111 -3.12 10.70 7.82
N ASP A 112 -3.05 11.32 9.00
CA ASP A 112 -1.95 11.09 9.93
C ASP A 112 -2.08 9.75 10.64
N VAL A 113 -3.30 9.31 10.96
CA VAL A 113 -3.56 7.93 11.42
C VAL A 113 -3.14 6.93 10.34
N ALA A 114 -3.47 7.18 9.08
CA ALA A 114 -3.04 6.31 7.98
C ALA A 114 -1.50 6.28 7.84
N ARG A 115 -0.80 7.41 8.01
CA ARG A 115 0.67 7.42 8.03
C ARG A 115 1.25 6.59 9.16
N LEU A 116 0.62 6.62 10.34
CA LEU A 116 1.03 5.78 11.47
C LEU A 116 0.85 4.29 11.14
N GLU A 117 -0.30 3.90 10.62
CA GLU A 117 -0.56 2.50 10.24
C GLU A 117 0.39 2.02 9.14
N TRP A 118 0.68 2.86 8.15
CA TRP A 118 1.70 2.56 7.15
C TRP A 118 3.09 2.38 7.75
N ALA A 119 3.48 3.24 8.68
CA ALA A 119 4.75 3.12 9.39
C ALA A 119 4.85 1.80 10.19
N ILE A 120 3.77 1.38 10.82
CA ILE A 120 3.68 0.10 11.53
C ILE A 120 3.78 -1.07 10.53
N ASN A 121 3.06 -1.03 9.42
CA ASN A 121 3.13 -2.03 8.37
C ASN A 121 4.57 -2.17 7.82
N ARG A 122 5.25 -1.07 7.55
CA ARG A 122 6.65 -1.09 7.14
C ARG A 122 7.58 -1.66 8.20
N ALA A 123 7.36 -1.34 9.47
CA ALA A 123 8.16 -1.86 10.56
C ALA A 123 8.04 -3.38 10.70
N LEU A 124 6.82 -3.93 10.49
CA LEU A 124 6.56 -5.37 10.54
C LEU A 124 7.20 -6.15 9.38
N HIS A 125 7.44 -5.50 8.25
CA HIS A 125 8.01 -6.11 7.05
C HIS A 125 9.43 -5.62 6.74
N ALA A 126 10.06 -4.91 7.70
CA ALA A 126 11.41 -4.42 7.53
C ALA A 126 12.42 -5.56 7.56
N ASP A 127 13.51 -5.39 6.80
CA ASP A 127 14.61 -6.33 6.83
C ASP A 127 15.22 -6.44 8.24
N ASP A 128 15.67 -7.63 8.60
CA ASP A 128 16.42 -7.84 9.83
C ASP A 128 17.76 -7.13 9.76
N ALA A 129 18.13 -6.46 10.84
CA ALA A 129 19.43 -5.85 10.99
C ALA A 129 20.09 -6.31 12.28
N ALA A 130 21.40 -6.56 12.22
CA ALA A 130 22.16 -6.95 13.40
C ALA A 130 22.12 -5.84 14.45
N ALA A 131 21.80 -6.20 15.69
CA ALA A 131 21.87 -5.27 16.81
C ALA A 131 23.31 -4.82 17.03
N LEU A 132 23.48 -3.56 17.45
CA LEU A 132 24.78 -3.06 17.87
C LEU A 132 25.26 -3.85 19.10
N ASP A 133 26.45 -4.44 18.98
CA ASP A 133 27.13 -5.01 20.14
C ASP A 133 27.75 -3.88 20.99
N ALA A 134 27.25 -3.75 22.22
CA ALA A 134 27.75 -2.74 23.16
C ALA A 134 29.26 -2.89 23.45
N ALA A 135 29.82 -4.11 23.39
CA ALA A 135 31.24 -4.35 23.55
C ALA A 135 32.06 -3.66 22.45
N ARG A 136 31.57 -3.73 21.18
CA ARG A 136 32.23 -3.04 20.05
C ARG A 136 32.21 -1.52 20.18
N LEU A 137 31.17 -0.96 20.80
CA LEU A 137 31.16 0.48 21.08
C LEU A 137 32.20 0.86 22.15
N GLY A 138 32.38 -0.02 23.15
CA GLY A 138 33.41 0.15 24.19
C GLY A 138 34.85 0.06 23.68
N GLU A 139 35.09 -0.53 22.51
CA GLU A 139 36.41 -0.62 21.86
C GLU A 139 36.79 0.68 21.12
N VAL A 140 35.84 1.61 20.93
CA VAL A 140 36.09 2.89 20.24
C VAL A 140 36.92 3.79 21.16
N PRO A 141 38.11 4.28 20.72
CA PRO A 141 38.87 5.23 21.49
C PRO A 141 38.09 6.49 21.85
N ALA A 142 38.31 7.02 23.06
CA ALA A 142 37.53 8.14 23.58
C ALA A 142 37.62 9.42 22.70
N ASP A 143 38.77 9.63 22.06
CA ASP A 143 39.01 10.74 21.13
C ASP A 143 38.28 10.56 19.78
N ARG A 144 37.82 9.35 19.45
CA ARG A 144 37.10 9.02 18.21
C ARG A 144 35.62 8.76 18.40
N ILE A 145 35.10 8.82 19.63
CA ILE A 145 33.69 8.52 19.89
C ILE A 145 32.74 9.50 19.18
N GLY A 146 33.21 10.76 18.97
CA GLY A 146 32.45 11.76 18.21
C GLY A 146 32.33 11.49 16.70
N ASP A 147 33.16 10.61 16.17
CA ASP A 147 33.16 10.23 14.75
C ASP A 147 32.26 9.04 14.47
N VAL A 148 31.68 8.41 15.51
CA VAL A 148 30.86 7.23 15.38
C VAL A 148 29.50 7.59 14.79
N THR A 149 29.17 6.98 13.67
CA THR A 149 27.83 7.07 13.08
C THR A 149 27.04 5.80 13.42
N LEU A 150 25.85 5.99 14.01
CA LEU A 150 24.92 4.91 14.30
C LEU A 150 23.82 4.87 13.25
N ALA A 151 23.58 3.71 12.66
CA ALA A 151 22.43 3.48 11.80
C ALA A 151 21.24 2.99 12.65
N LEU A 152 20.07 3.53 12.40
CA LEU A 152 18.85 3.02 13.01
C LEU A 152 18.42 1.74 12.32
N HIS A 153 17.74 0.85 13.08
CA HIS A 153 17.15 -0.35 12.49
C HIS A 153 16.17 0.03 11.39
N PRO A 154 16.07 -0.73 10.28
CA PRO A 154 15.16 -0.43 9.16
C PRO A 154 13.69 -0.26 9.54
N SER A 155 13.25 -0.89 10.66
CA SER A 155 11.88 -0.74 11.18
C SER A 155 11.59 0.61 11.84
N VAL A 156 12.64 1.42 12.12
CA VAL A 156 12.43 2.70 12.80
C VAL A 156 12.01 3.76 11.80
N SER A 157 10.89 4.42 12.11
CA SER A 157 10.42 5.60 11.38
C SER A 157 9.94 6.68 12.36
N PHE A 158 9.92 7.92 11.91
CA PHE A 158 9.48 9.06 12.70
C PHE A 158 8.24 9.66 12.06
N LEU A 159 7.22 9.89 12.89
CA LEU A 159 6.00 10.57 12.50
C LEU A 159 5.84 11.83 13.34
N SER A 160 5.49 12.95 12.70
CA SER A 160 5.06 14.17 13.38
C SER A 160 3.65 14.50 12.95
N SER A 161 2.77 14.78 13.93
CA SER A 161 1.37 15.13 13.70
C SER A 161 0.93 16.18 14.72
N PRO A 162 0.06 17.13 14.36
CA PRO A 162 -0.60 18.01 15.31
C PRO A 162 -1.70 17.30 16.11
N TRP A 163 -2.06 16.07 15.72
CA TRP A 163 -3.12 15.26 16.32
C TRP A 163 -2.52 14.18 17.22
N PRO A 164 -3.20 13.78 18.30
CA PRO A 164 -2.75 12.68 19.18
C PRO A 164 -2.99 11.31 18.54
N VAL A 165 -2.35 11.04 17.39
CA VAL A 165 -2.59 9.84 16.58
C VAL A 165 -2.24 8.54 17.30
N ASP A 166 -1.29 8.59 18.24
CA ASP A 166 -0.91 7.51 19.14
C ASP A 166 -2.03 7.10 20.11
N ARG A 167 -2.94 8.02 20.40
CA ARG A 167 -4.11 7.77 21.29
C ARG A 167 -5.37 7.43 20.50
N ILE A 168 -5.41 7.81 19.22
CA ILE A 168 -6.51 7.49 18.32
C ILE A 168 -6.34 6.05 17.81
N TRP A 169 -5.09 5.66 17.54
CA TRP A 169 -4.74 4.30 17.09
C TRP A 169 -4.89 3.27 18.20
#